data_9b282c64d6ddd44040bbeadb7f3e1c22
#
_entry.id   9b282c64d6ddd44040bbeadb7f3e1c22
#
_cell.length_a   1.000
_cell.length_b   1.000
_cell.length_c   1.000
_cell.angle_alpha   90.00
_cell.angle_beta   90.00
_cell.angle_gamma   90.00
#
_symmetry.space_group_name_H-M   'P 1'
#
loop_
_entity.id
_entity.type
_entity.pdbx_description
1 polymer ?
#
loop_
_entity_poly.entity_id
_entity_poly.type
_entity_poly.pdbx_seq_one_letter_code
_entity_poly.pdbx_strand_id
1 'polypeptide(L)'
;MKDHKILGVILAGGKSSRFGSNKSLSNLKNFKLIEHVIQKLNKKFDEILIVSNDSKLIFENKKINIIKDCIEGYLGPLVGVLSAIKYANNSKKYQWIMTFPCDTPFFDEIIIDQMIEKTTNSKEKIIFIKDNKQRHNIFGTWSTSLEKILEEDLANSYRKVDLWADKIGCSFIEKDLKNENEFLNINTKEDLLFAEKLNTKK
;
A
#
# COMPACT_ATOMS: atom_id res chain seq x y z
N MET A 1 13.33 -8.39 19.78
CA MET A 1 12.46 -7.72 18.79
C MET A 1 11.03 -8.21 19.04
N LYS A 2 10.05 -7.32 19.24
CA LYS A 2 8.64 -7.73 19.32
C LYS A 2 8.26 -8.28 17.95
N ASP A 3 7.76 -9.49 17.93
CA ASP A 3 7.29 -10.19 16.72
C ASP A 3 6.04 -9.44 16.22
N HIS A 4 6.28 -8.40 15.43
CA HIS A 4 5.20 -7.62 14.84
C HIS A 4 4.58 -8.47 13.75
N LYS A 5 3.47 -9.15 14.06
CA LYS A 5 2.72 -9.99 13.13
C LYS A 5 2.02 -9.15 12.04
N ILE A 6 2.81 -8.38 11.30
CA ILE A 6 2.36 -7.45 10.27
C ILE A 6 2.99 -7.84 8.93
N LEU A 7 2.17 -8.02 7.89
CA LEU A 7 2.59 -8.26 6.52
C LEU A 7 2.71 -6.94 5.76
N GLY A 8 3.88 -6.68 5.16
CA GLY A 8 4.05 -5.55 4.23
C GLY A 8 3.37 -5.86 2.89
N VAL A 9 2.52 -4.96 2.40
CA VAL A 9 1.73 -5.16 1.18
C VAL A 9 1.91 -3.99 0.22
N ILE A 10 2.24 -4.28 -1.03
CA ILE A 10 2.24 -3.28 -2.11
C ILE A 10 1.00 -3.50 -2.97
N LEU A 11 0.15 -2.47 -3.05
CA LEU A 11 -0.97 -2.46 -3.97
C LEU A 11 -0.50 -1.92 -5.33
N ALA A 12 -0.35 -2.82 -6.28
CA ALA A 12 0.09 -2.54 -7.65
C ALA A 12 -1.03 -2.82 -8.68
N GLY A 13 -2.28 -2.79 -8.23
CA GLY A 13 -3.48 -2.90 -9.05
C GLY A 13 -3.89 -1.56 -9.66
N GLY A 14 -4.47 -1.61 -10.85
CA GLY A 14 -5.00 -0.43 -11.53
C GLY A 14 -4.83 -0.51 -13.04
N LYS A 15 -5.78 0.09 -13.80
CA LYS A 15 -5.75 0.02 -15.28
C LYS A 15 -4.60 0.82 -15.91
N SER A 16 -3.86 1.64 -15.13
CA SER A 16 -2.78 2.53 -15.61
C SER A 16 -3.09 3.26 -16.94
N SER A 17 -4.39 3.50 -17.21
CA SER A 17 -4.90 3.95 -18.51
C SER A 17 -4.32 5.29 -18.96
N ARG A 18 -3.95 6.15 -18.01
CA ARG A 18 -3.35 7.47 -18.28
C ARG A 18 -1.85 7.40 -18.56
N PHE A 19 -1.21 6.31 -18.18
CA PHE A 19 0.25 6.14 -18.36
C PHE A 19 0.60 5.50 -19.71
N GLY A 20 -0.36 4.85 -20.37
CA GLY A 20 -0.18 4.18 -21.68
C GLY A 20 0.64 2.88 -21.62
N SER A 21 1.14 2.50 -20.44
CA SER A 21 1.88 1.26 -20.15
C SER A 21 1.68 0.90 -18.68
N ASN A 22 2.20 -0.26 -18.25
CA ASN A 22 2.16 -0.62 -16.84
C ASN A 22 3.03 0.34 -16.01
N LYS A 23 2.39 1.22 -15.27
CA LYS A 23 2.99 2.27 -14.47
C LYS A 23 3.99 1.74 -13.43
N SER A 24 3.67 0.61 -12.77
CA SER A 24 4.53 0.02 -11.72
C SER A 24 5.89 -0.41 -12.24
N LEU A 25 5.97 -0.72 -13.55
CA LEU A 25 7.18 -1.13 -14.26
C LEU A 25 7.93 0.04 -14.91
N SER A 26 7.41 1.27 -14.82
CA SER A 26 8.10 2.45 -15.35
C SER A 26 9.32 2.77 -14.52
N ASN A 27 10.44 3.10 -15.20
CA ASN A 27 11.67 3.45 -14.53
C ASN A 27 11.60 4.87 -13.98
N LEU A 28 11.95 5.02 -12.72
CA LEU A 28 12.36 6.28 -12.10
C LEU A 28 13.86 6.18 -11.87
N LYS A 29 14.66 6.81 -12.72
CA LYS A 29 16.12 6.62 -12.78
C LYS A 29 16.49 5.15 -13.04
N ASN A 30 17.26 4.55 -12.11
CA ASN A 30 17.85 3.21 -12.27
C ASN A 30 16.92 2.06 -11.84
N PHE A 31 15.75 2.37 -11.26
CA PHE A 31 14.83 1.39 -10.69
C PHE A 31 13.40 1.62 -11.17
N LYS A 32 12.61 0.55 -11.24
CA LYS A 32 11.17 0.67 -11.46
C LYS A 32 10.50 1.35 -10.26
N LEU A 33 9.37 2.02 -10.47
CA LEU A 33 8.63 2.68 -9.39
C LEU A 33 8.37 1.75 -8.21
N ILE A 34 7.90 0.53 -8.49
CA ILE A 34 7.64 -0.47 -7.44
C ILE A 34 8.91 -0.89 -6.69
N GLU A 35 10.07 -0.90 -7.36
CA GLU A 35 11.34 -1.31 -6.74
C GLU A 35 11.81 -0.30 -5.69
N HIS A 36 11.54 0.99 -5.88
CA HIS A 36 11.79 2.01 -4.85
C HIS A 36 11.00 1.73 -3.56
N VAL A 37 9.74 1.31 -3.70
CA VAL A 37 8.91 0.93 -2.55
C VAL A 37 9.43 -0.36 -1.91
N ILE A 38 9.73 -1.39 -2.71
CA ILE A 38 10.28 -2.66 -2.23
C ILE A 38 11.55 -2.45 -1.43
N GLN A 39 12.48 -1.60 -1.88
CA GLN A 39 13.73 -1.32 -1.17
C GLN A 39 13.50 -0.79 0.25
N LYS A 40 12.49 0.06 0.45
CA LYS A 40 12.09 0.58 1.76
C LYS A 40 11.49 -0.52 2.65
N LEU A 41 10.57 -1.32 2.08
CA LEU A 41 9.89 -2.37 2.83
C LEU A 41 10.81 -3.53 3.20
N ASN A 42 11.78 -3.89 2.36
CA ASN A 42 12.75 -4.96 2.63
C ASN A 42 13.58 -4.75 3.91
N LYS A 43 13.70 -3.51 4.38
CA LYS A 43 14.40 -3.17 5.63
C LYS A 43 13.55 -3.43 6.88
N LYS A 44 12.24 -3.55 6.72
CA LYS A 44 11.26 -3.53 7.82
C LYS A 44 10.43 -4.80 7.92
N PHE A 45 10.23 -5.52 6.82
CA PHE A 45 9.40 -6.71 6.74
C PHE A 45 10.21 -7.93 6.29
N ASP A 46 9.94 -9.07 6.91
CA ASP A 46 10.53 -10.35 6.52
C ASP A 46 9.90 -10.91 5.25
N GLU A 47 8.66 -10.53 4.99
CA GLU A 47 7.88 -10.91 3.81
C GLU A 47 7.13 -9.69 3.26
N ILE A 48 7.12 -9.56 1.93
CA ILE A 48 6.39 -8.54 1.19
C ILE A 48 5.41 -9.23 0.25
N LEU A 49 4.14 -8.84 0.32
CA LEU A 49 3.12 -9.26 -0.60
C LEU A 49 2.87 -8.17 -1.63
N ILE A 50 2.86 -8.51 -2.91
CA ILE A 50 2.44 -7.63 -3.98
C ILE A 50 1.08 -8.12 -4.50
N VAL A 51 0.08 -7.24 -4.46
CA VAL A 51 -1.22 -7.53 -5.07
C VAL A 51 -1.27 -6.84 -6.43
N SER A 52 -1.29 -7.66 -7.49
CA SER A 52 -1.27 -7.16 -8.86
C SER A 52 -1.91 -8.15 -9.83
N ASN A 53 -2.70 -7.63 -10.77
CA ASN A 53 -3.25 -8.42 -11.87
C ASN A 53 -2.33 -8.50 -13.09
N ASP A 54 -1.15 -7.88 -13.02
CA ASP A 54 -0.18 -7.90 -14.10
C ASP A 54 0.72 -9.13 -14.02
N SER A 55 0.61 -9.99 -15.03
CA SER A 55 1.43 -11.20 -15.17
C SER A 55 2.91 -10.96 -15.50
N LYS A 56 3.27 -9.71 -15.84
CA LYS A 56 4.66 -9.33 -16.16
C LYS A 56 5.49 -8.97 -14.92
N LEU A 57 4.84 -8.82 -13.76
CA LEU A 57 5.54 -8.60 -12.50
C LEU A 57 6.15 -9.93 -12.04
N ILE A 58 7.48 -10.00 -12.07
CA ILE A 58 8.26 -11.15 -11.60
C ILE A 58 9.43 -10.61 -10.78
N PHE A 59 9.65 -11.16 -9.61
CA PHE A 59 10.79 -10.85 -8.75
C PHE A 59 11.48 -12.13 -8.29
N GLU A 60 12.78 -12.22 -8.53
CA GLU A 60 13.63 -13.33 -8.05
C GLU A 60 14.07 -13.12 -6.59
N ASN A 61 13.12 -12.83 -5.72
CA ASN A 61 13.39 -12.60 -4.29
C ASN A 61 12.44 -13.44 -3.45
N LYS A 62 12.98 -14.36 -2.65
CA LYS A 62 12.21 -15.29 -1.81
C LYS A 62 11.33 -14.59 -0.75
N LYS A 63 11.60 -13.32 -0.44
CA LYS A 63 10.78 -12.53 0.48
C LYS A 63 9.55 -11.91 -0.19
N ILE A 64 9.45 -11.97 -1.52
CA ILE A 64 8.37 -11.32 -2.29
C ILE A 64 7.43 -12.39 -2.82
N ASN A 65 6.16 -12.28 -2.43
CA ASN A 65 5.07 -13.06 -2.99
C ASN A 65 4.17 -12.16 -3.83
N ILE A 66 3.63 -12.68 -4.92
CA ILE A 66 2.73 -11.95 -5.82
C ILE A 66 1.41 -12.71 -5.90
N ILE A 67 0.30 -12.00 -5.67
CA ILE A 67 -1.05 -12.54 -5.85
C ILE A 67 -1.89 -11.63 -6.73
N LYS A 68 -2.95 -12.17 -7.31
CA LYS A 68 -3.98 -11.39 -8.01
C LYS A 68 -5.06 -10.93 -7.03
N ASP A 69 -5.84 -9.94 -7.47
CA ASP A 69 -7.09 -9.60 -6.81
C ASP A 69 -8.00 -10.82 -6.70
N CYS A 70 -8.61 -11.02 -5.53
CA CYS A 70 -9.52 -12.15 -5.27
C CYS A 70 -10.91 -11.96 -5.93
N ILE A 71 -11.21 -10.77 -6.43
CA ILE A 71 -12.43 -10.44 -7.17
C ILE A 71 -12.00 -9.79 -8.48
N GLU A 72 -12.45 -10.34 -9.60
CA GLU A 72 -12.17 -9.80 -10.93
C GLU A 72 -12.88 -8.46 -11.19
N GLY A 73 -12.34 -7.63 -12.10
CA GLY A 73 -13.04 -6.46 -12.61
C GLY A 73 -12.43 -5.11 -12.25
N TYR A 74 -11.22 -5.03 -11.64
CA TYR A 74 -10.58 -3.75 -11.26
C TYR A 74 -11.48 -2.86 -10.38
N LEU A 75 -12.02 -3.44 -9.33
CA LEU A 75 -13.04 -2.82 -8.47
C LEU A 75 -12.48 -1.87 -7.40
N GLY A 76 -11.24 -1.42 -7.57
CA GLY A 76 -10.60 -0.43 -6.70
C GLY A 76 -9.74 -1.05 -5.59
N PRO A 77 -9.09 -0.20 -4.77
CA PRO A 77 -8.07 -0.65 -3.81
C PRO A 77 -8.56 -1.59 -2.71
N LEU A 78 -9.84 -1.50 -2.32
CA LEU A 78 -10.42 -2.38 -1.27
C LEU A 78 -10.37 -3.86 -1.64
N VAL A 79 -10.44 -4.22 -2.93
CA VAL A 79 -10.27 -5.62 -3.37
C VAL A 79 -8.85 -6.09 -3.15
N GLY A 80 -7.87 -5.24 -3.43
CA GLY A 80 -6.47 -5.55 -3.12
C GLY A 80 -6.23 -5.72 -1.62
N VAL A 81 -6.85 -4.89 -0.79
CA VAL A 81 -6.82 -5.02 0.69
C VAL A 81 -7.44 -6.35 1.12
N LEU A 82 -8.61 -6.72 0.59
CA LEU A 82 -9.25 -8.00 0.91
C LEU A 82 -8.36 -9.18 0.49
N SER A 83 -7.77 -9.13 -0.70
CA SER A 83 -6.86 -10.17 -1.20
C SER A 83 -5.68 -10.38 -0.28
N ALA A 84 -5.08 -9.29 0.19
CA ALA A 84 -3.97 -9.33 1.14
C ALA A 84 -4.40 -9.85 2.53
N ILE A 85 -5.57 -9.46 3.03
CA ILE A 85 -6.12 -9.98 4.29
C ILE A 85 -6.36 -11.50 4.20
N LYS A 86 -6.96 -11.98 3.11
CA LYS A 86 -7.15 -13.43 2.89
C LYS A 86 -5.84 -14.20 2.87
N TYR A 87 -4.82 -13.65 2.18
CA TYR A 87 -3.48 -14.23 2.18
C TYR A 87 -2.90 -14.30 3.60
N ALA A 88 -2.97 -13.21 4.35
CA ALA A 88 -2.47 -13.12 5.71
C ALA A 88 -3.16 -14.13 6.64
N ASN A 89 -4.49 -14.25 6.57
CA ASN A 89 -5.27 -15.20 7.38
C ASN A 89 -4.95 -16.65 7.01
N ASN A 90 -4.81 -16.98 5.73
CA ASN A 90 -4.43 -18.32 5.28
C ASN A 90 -3.05 -18.74 5.79
N SER A 91 -2.11 -17.81 5.89
CA SER A 91 -0.77 -18.07 6.43
C SER A 91 -0.78 -18.30 7.95
N LYS A 92 -1.78 -17.78 8.68
CA LYS A 92 -1.90 -17.77 10.15
C LYS A 92 -0.74 -17.07 10.88
N LYS A 93 0.11 -16.33 10.15
CA LYS A 93 1.30 -15.64 10.70
C LYS A 93 1.00 -14.21 11.11
N TYR A 94 0.04 -13.57 10.45
CA TYR A 94 -0.18 -12.14 10.53
C TYR A 94 -1.52 -11.78 11.19
N GLN A 95 -1.51 -10.72 11.98
CA GLN A 95 -2.72 -10.13 12.57
C GLN A 95 -3.10 -8.82 11.88
N TRP A 96 -2.14 -8.25 11.16
CA TRP A 96 -2.26 -7.00 10.44
C TRP A 96 -1.61 -7.11 9.07
N ILE A 97 -2.14 -6.35 8.12
CA ILE A 97 -1.45 -6.00 6.89
C ILE A 97 -1.16 -4.51 6.89
N MET A 98 -0.06 -4.07 6.25
CA MET A 98 0.28 -2.67 6.06
C MET A 98 0.45 -2.40 4.58
N THR A 99 -0.42 -1.55 4.03
CA THR A 99 -0.51 -1.30 2.59
C THR A 99 0.26 -0.05 2.17
N PHE A 100 0.88 -0.14 1.00
CA PHE A 100 1.63 0.92 0.34
C PHE A 100 1.27 0.97 -1.14
N PRO A 101 1.09 2.16 -1.75
CA PRO A 101 0.91 2.26 -3.19
C PRO A 101 2.25 2.06 -3.90
N CYS A 102 2.24 1.40 -5.06
CA CYS A 102 3.45 1.15 -5.86
C CYS A 102 4.01 2.42 -6.54
N ASP A 103 3.24 3.49 -6.58
CA ASP A 103 3.47 4.71 -7.35
C ASP A 103 3.81 5.95 -6.52
N THR A 104 4.07 5.77 -5.24
CA THR A 104 4.43 6.85 -4.31
C THR A 104 5.80 6.54 -3.68
N PRO A 105 6.91 6.70 -4.41
CA PRO A 105 8.23 6.20 -4.02
C PRO A 105 8.94 7.05 -2.96
N PHE A 106 8.48 8.29 -2.71
CA PHE A 106 9.25 9.26 -1.92
C PHE A 106 8.90 9.31 -0.43
N PHE A 107 7.94 8.52 0.04
CA PHE A 107 7.55 8.54 1.46
C PHE A 107 8.74 8.27 2.39
N ASP A 108 8.74 8.92 3.55
CA ASP A 108 9.75 8.69 4.59
C ASP A 108 9.50 7.33 5.28
N GLU A 109 10.54 6.49 5.36
CA GLU A 109 10.46 5.16 5.97
C GLU A 109 10.04 5.18 7.45
N ILE A 110 10.19 6.30 8.12
CA ILE A 110 9.78 6.48 9.52
C ILE A 110 8.29 6.24 9.74
N ILE A 111 7.46 6.46 8.70
CA ILE A 111 6.03 6.19 8.79
C ILE A 111 5.73 4.71 9.05
N ILE A 112 6.59 3.80 8.60
CA ILE A 112 6.44 2.36 8.82
C ILE A 112 6.56 2.07 10.31
N ASP A 113 7.57 2.62 10.97
CA ASP A 113 7.78 2.42 12.42
C ASP A 113 6.63 3.02 13.23
N GLN A 114 6.16 4.22 12.86
CA GLN A 114 5.01 4.88 13.48
C GLN A 114 3.72 4.06 13.33
N MET A 115 3.48 3.48 12.15
CA MET A 115 2.33 2.62 11.89
C MET A 115 2.42 1.31 12.69
N ILE A 116 3.61 0.70 12.79
CA ILE A 116 3.84 -0.49 13.60
C ILE A 116 3.53 -0.19 15.08
N GLU A 117 4.07 0.89 15.62
CA GLU A 117 3.85 1.31 17.00
C GLU A 117 2.36 1.55 17.27
N LYS A 118 1.66 2.22 16.36
CA LYS A 118 0.25 2.52 16.51
C LYS A 118 -0.62 1.27 16.59
N THR A 119 -0.27 0.17 15.87
CA THR A 119 -1.04 -1.09 15.93
C THR A 119 -1.04 -1.72 17.32
N THR A 120 -0.02 -1.48 18.14
CA THR A 120 0.07 -2.06 19.50
C THR A 120 -0.86 -1.39 20.49
N ASN A 121 -1.27 -0.15 20.24
CA ASN A 121 -2.01 0.70 21.16
C ASN A 121 -3.39 1.13 20.62
N SER A 122 -3.70 0.86 19.35
CA SER A 122 -4.97 1.24 18.74
C SER A 122 -6.09 0.29 19.12
N LYS A 123 -7.26 0.86 19.42
CA LYS A 123 -8.53 0.11 19.50
C LYS A 123 -9.16 -0.06 18.13
N GLU A 124 -8.81 0.81 17.19
CA GLU A 124 -9.34 0.78 15.83
C GLU A 124 -8.64 -0.29 14.99
N LYS A 125 -9.40 -0.87 14.08
CA LYS A 125 -8.95 -1.93 13.18
C LYS A 125 -8.33 -1.40 11.89
N ILE A 126 -8.41 -0.09 11.67
CA ILE A 126 -7.88 0.62 10.51
C ILE A 126 -7.10 1.84 11.01
N ILE A 127 -5.89 2.02 10.50
CA ILE A 127 -5.02 3.15 10.83
C ILE A 127 -4.48 3.72 9.53
N PHE A 128 -4.62 5.02 9.30
CA PHE A 128 -4.08 5.72 8.13
C PHE A 128 -3.07 6.79 8.50
N ILE A 129 -2.28 7.18 7.51
CA ILE A 129 -1.50 8.42 7.56
C ILE A 129 -2.38 9.57 7.10
N LYS A 130 -2.28 10.70 7.79
CA LYS A 130 -2.92 11.96 7.45
C LYS A 130 -1.92 13.09 7.60
N ASP A 131 -1.84 13.96 6.62
CA ASP A 131 -1.12 15.23 6.73
C ASP A 131 -2.10 16.41 6.90
N ASN A 132 -1.58 17.62 6.90
CA ASN A 132 -2.38 18.83 7.02
C ASN A 132 -3.28 19.15 5.80
N LYS A 133 -3.12 18.39 4.69
CA LYS A 133 -3.89 18.58 3.46
C LYS A 133 -4.92 17.48 3.24
N GLN A 134 -4.54 16.20 3.52
CA GLN A 134 -5.39 15.06 3.18
C GLN A 134 -5.07 13.78 3.95
N ARG A 135 -5.96 12.81 3.81
CA ARG A 135 -5.75 11.41 4.22
C ARG A 135 -5.10 10.62 3.09
N HIS A 136 -4.12 9.79 3.45
CA HIS A 136 -3.43 8.89 2.53
C HIS A 136 -3.97 7.46 2.70
N ASN A 137 -5.17 7.20 2.21
CA ASN A 137 -5.94 5.97 2.48
C ASN A 137 -5.28 4.66 2.01
N ILE A 138 -4.23 4.71 1.18
CA ILE A 138 -3.47 3.53 0.77
C ILE A 138 -2.25 3.30 1.66
N PHE A 139 -1.75 4.34 2.33
CA PHE A 139 -0.80 4.20 3.43
C PHE A 139 -1.59 3.85 4.70
N GLY A 140 -1.94 2.57 4.82
CA GLY A 140 -2.86 2.10 5.85
C GLY A 140 -2.45 0.78 6.48
N THR A 141 -2.82 0.62 7.74
CA THR A 141 -2.71 -0.64 8.47
C THR A 141 -4.11 -1.17 8.72
N TRP A 142 -4.32 -2.46 8.44
CA TRP A 142 -5.64 -3.09 8.46
C TRP A 142 -5.57 -4.38 9.26
N SER A 143 -6.45 -4.53 10.25
CA SER A 143 -6.57 -5.79 10.97
C SER A 143 -7.08 -6.91 10.07
N THR A 144 -6.48 -8.08 10.15
CA THR A 144 -6.93 -9.25 9.38
C THR A 144 -8.33 -9.74 9.81
N SER A 145 -8.81 -9.33 10.98
CA SER A 145 -10.18 -9.60 11.44
C SER A 145 -11.27 -8.92 10.60
N LEU A 146 -10.90 -8.01 9.70
CA LEU A 146 -11.82 -7.29 8.83
C LEU A 146 -12.28 -8.12 7.61
N GLU A 147 -11.74 -9.32 7.39
CA GLU A 147 -12.00 -10.12 6.18
C GLU A 147 -13.48 -10.24 5.85
N LYS A 148 -14.29 -10.77 6.78
CA LYS A 148 -15.72 -11.03 6.52
C LYS A 148 -16.50 -9.77 6.20
N ILE A 149 -16.34 -8.73 7.02
CA ILE A 149 -17.10 -7.49 6.82
C ILE A 149 -16.69 -6.79 5.53
N LEU A 150 -15.40 -6.83 5.17
CA LEU A 150 -14.94 -6.24 3.91
C LEU A 150 -15.45 -7.02 2.70
N GLU A 151 -15.49 -8.34 2.77
CA GLU A 151 -16.01 -9.19 1.70
C GLU A 151 -17.52 -8.95 1.48
N GLU A 152 -18.33 -8.90 2.55
CA GLU A 152 -19.75 -8.61 2.52
C GLU A 152 -20.03 -7.20 1.94
N ASP A 153 -19.28 -6.20 2.38
CA ASP A 153 -19.44 -4.83 1.91
C ASP A 153 -19.03 -4.66 0.43
N LEU A 154 -17.99 -5.38 0.00
CA LEU A 154 -17.61 -5.42 -1.42
C LEU A 154 -18.70 -6.09 -2.28
N ALA A 155 -19.35 -7.15 -1.78
CA ALA A 155 -20.50 -7.76 -2.46
C ALA A 155 -21.67 -6.77 -2.58
N ASN A 156 -21.83 -5.89 -1.58
CA ASN A 156 -22.82 -4.80 -1.57
C ASN A 156 -22.36 -3.52 -2.27
N SER A 157 -21.34 -3.63 -3.14
CA SER A 157 -20.86 -2.53 -3.99
C SER A 157 -20.17 -1.37 -3.26
N TYR A 158 -19.71 -1.54 -2.04
CA TYR A 158 -18.79 -0.58 -1.44
C TYR A 158 -17.46 -0.61 -2.19
N ARG A 159 -16.93 0.57 -2.58
CA ARG A 159 -15.69 0.67 -3.38
C ARG A 159 -14.73 1.75 -2.89
N LYS A 160 -15.24 2.79 -2.23
CA LYS A 160 -14.44 3.92 -1.78
C LYS A 160 -13.81 3.63 -0.43
N VAL A 161 -12.49 3.72 -0.38
CA VAL A 161 -11.68 3.40 0.82
C VAL A 161 -12.05 4.30 1.99
N ASP A 162 -12.16 5.61 1.74
CA ASP A 162 -12.49 6.63 2.74
C ASP A 162 -13.85 6.36 3.40
N LEU A 163 -14.89 6.20 2.58
CA LEU A 163 -16.25 5.95 3.06
C LEU A 163 -16.35 4.62 3.82
N TRP A 164 -15.66 3.59 3.36
CA TRP A 164 -15.68 2.31 4.04
C TRP A 164 -14.96 2.37 5.38
N ALA A 165 -13.81 3.01 5.42
CA ALA A 165 -13.05 3.16 6.66
C ALA A 165 -13.80 4.03 7.69
N ASP A 166 -14.50 5.08 7.25
CA ASP A 166 -15.33 5.90 8.14
C ASP A 166 -16.53 5.09 8.69
N LYS A 167 -17.12 4.18 7.90
CA LYS A 167 -18.17 3.26 8.35
C LYS A 167 -17.65 2.30 9.43
N ILE A 168 -16.44 1.77 9.29
CA ILE A 168 -15.86 0.77 10.21
C ILE A 168 -15.31 1.42 11.47
N GLY A 169 -14.86 2.66 11.36
CA GLY A 169 -14.04 3.35 12.34
C GLY A 169 -12.55 3.22 12.03
N CYS A 170 -11.85 4.34 11.99
CA CYS A 170 -10.42 4.38 11.74
C CYS A 170 -9.74 5.44 12.61
N SER A 171 -8.46 5.23 12.86
CA SER A 171 -7.59 6.23 13.50
C SER A 171 -6.52 6.73 12.54
N PHE A 172 -5.86 7.82 12.93
CA PHE A 172 -4.87 8.47 12.10
C PHE A 172 -3.55 8.63 12.84
N ILE A 173 -2.48 8.64 12.05
CA ILE A 173 -1.17 9.17 12.44
C ILE A 173 -1.04 10.49 11.72
N GLU A 174 -1.02 11.58 12.48
CA GLU A 174 -0.79 12.93 11.96
C GLU A 174 0.70 13.03 11.58
N LYS A 175 0.97 13.42 10.34
CA LYS A 175 2.31 13.52 9.78
C LYS A 175 2.60 14.93 9.36
N ASP A 176 3.56 15.55 10.02
CA ASP A 176 4.18 16.79 9.53
C ASP A 176 5.12 16.43 8.38
N LEU A 177 4.86 16.95 7.20
CA LEU A 177 5.66 16.69 6.01
C LEU A 177 7.01 17.40 6.12
N LYS A 178 8.10 16.66 6.05
CA LYS A 178 9.45 17.22 5.89
C LYS A 178 9.67 17.79 4.48
N ASN A 179 8.95 17.22 3.52
CA ASN A 179 8.98 17.61 2.11
C ASN A 179 7.57 17.44 1.54
N GLU A 180 7.08 18.44 0.84
CA GLU A 180 5.76 18.44 0.20
C GLU A 180 5.55 17.29 -0.82
N ASN A 181 6.64 16.70 -1.30
CA ASN A 181 6.63 15.60 -2.27
C ASN A 181 6.68 14.20 -1.62
N GLU A 182 6.66 14.08 -0.29
CA GLU A 182 6.73 12.75 0.38
C GLU A 182 5.64 11.79 -0.13
N PHE A 183 4.44 12.29 -0.36
CA PHE A 183 3.32 11.50 -0.86
C PHE A 183 2.98 11.79 -2.33
N LEU A 184 3.95 12.27 -3.10
CA LEU A 184 3.78 12.48 -4.53
C LEU A 184 3.42 11.16 -5.23
N ASN A 185 2.23 11.15 -5.83
CA ASN A 185 1.73 10.00 -6.58
C ASN A 185 2.04 10.21 -8.07
N ILE A 186 2.84 9.31 -8.64
CA ILE A 186 3.28 9.37 -10.04
C ILE A 186 2.22 8.69 -10.91
N ASN A 187 1.28 9.44 -11.48
CA ASN A 187 0.15 8.93 -12.26
C ASN A 187 0.29 9.13 -13.77
N THR A 188 1.14 10.07 -14.20
CA THR A 188 1.33 10.46 -15.59
C THR A 188 2.82 10.47 -15.96
N LYS A 189 3.14 10.59 -17.24
CA LYS A 189 4.51 10.78 -17.69
C LYS A 189 5.10 12.12 -17.21
N GLU A 190 4.25 13.12 -17.10
CA GLU A 190 4.62 14.44 -16.57
C GLU A 190 5.02 14.35 -15.09
N ASP A 191 4.25 13.59 -14.28
CA ASP A 191 4.62 13.33 -12.89
C ASP A 191 5.96 12.61 -12.79
N LEU A 192 6.22 11.65 -13.70
CA LEU A 192 7.49 10.92 -13.72
C LEU A 192 8.66 11.85 -14.04
N LEU A 193 8.54 12.71 -15.06
CA LEU A 193 9.55 13.70 -15.40
C LEU A 193 9.79 14.70 -14.27
N PHE A 194 8.74 15.09 -13.56
CA PHE A 194 8.85 15.93 -12.37
C PHE A 194 9.60 15.20 -11.25
N ALA A 195 9.24 13.94 -10.97
CA ALA A 195 9.88 13.09 -9.97
C ALA A 195 11.37 12.87 -10.23
N GLU A 196 11.79 12.72 -11.50
CA GLU A 196 13.19 12.61 -11.89
C GLU A 196 14.00 13.86 -11.53
N LYS A 197 13.40 15.05 -11.69
CA LYS A 197 14.05 16.34 -11.34
C LYS A 197 14.21 16.53 -9.83
N LEU A 198 13.26 16.06 -9.02
CA LEU A 198 13.33 16.16 -7.56
C LEU A 198 14.58 15.46 -6.99
N ASN A 199 14.97 14.37 -7.57
CA ASN A 199 16.07 13.53 -7.10
C ASN A 199 17.48 13.98 -7.58
N THR A 200 17.58 15.01 -8.41
CA THR A 200 18.88 15.51 -8.92
C THR A 200 19.51 16.59 -8.04
N LYS A 201 18.82 17.01 -6.96
CA LYS A 201 19.30 18.08 -6.06
C LYS A 201 19.89 17.54 -4.73
N LYS A 202 20.58 16.41 -4.80
CA LYS A 202 21.42 15.93 -3.68
C LYS A 202 22.89 16.00 -4.03
#